data_998b85f840c4eed715c7dc4a294a171f
#
_entry.id   998b85f840c4eed715c7dc4a294a171f
#
_cell.length_a   1.000
_cell.length_b   1.000
_cell.length_c   1.000
_cell.angle_alpha   90.00
_cell.angle_beta   90.00
_cell.angle_gamma   90.00
#
_symmetry.space_group_name_H-M   'P 1'
#
loop_
_entity.id
_entity.type
_entity.pdbx_description
1 polymer ?
#
loop_
_entity_poly.entity_id
_entity_poly.type
_entity_poly.pdbx_seq_one_letter_code
_entity_poly.pdbx_strand_id
1 'polypeptide(L)'
;MALALFDLDNTLLAGDSDHAWNEFLIHEGVAGQDFRKGNDRFFEDYTQGRLDVRAYLQFAIEPLKGFTLQQLEPLRQRFLRDKVAPMVAKKAEELLAEHRARNDTLLIITSTNSFVTGPIARMLGVETLLATDFETRDDRFTGQILGTPCFREGKVTRLMEWMELHGADLAGTRTDYLPRAL
;
A
#
# COMPACT_ATOMS: atom_id res chain seq x y z
N MET A 1 -7.79 16.43 -18.86
CA MET A 1 -7.42 15.93 -17.54
C MET A 1 -7.47 14.41 -17.64
N ALA A 2 -6.32 13.76 -17.58
CA ALA A 2 -6.23 12.31 -17.71
C ALA A 2 -6.12 11.67 -16.32
N LEU A 3 -6.41 10.37 -16.22
CA LEU A 3 -6.17 9.57 -15.02
C LEU A 3 -4.79 8.92 -15.13
N ALA A 4 -3.90 9.18 -14.18
CA ALA A 4 -2.58 8.58 -14.08
C ALA A 4 -2.58 7.56 -12.94
N LEU A 5 -2.43 6.29 -13.29
CA LEU A 5 -2.45 5.15 -12.36
C LEU A 5 -1.04 4.70 -12.04
N PHE A 6 -0.73 4.58 -10.75
CA PHE A 6 0.57 4.14 -10.27
C PHE A 6 0.43 2.94 -9.33
N ASP A 7 1.24 1.94 -9.53
CA ASP A 7 1.54 0.98 -8.47
C ASP A 7 2.53 1.63 -7.49
N LEU A 8 2.61 1.13 -6.26
CA LEU A 8 3.44 1.72 -5.22
C LEU A 8 4.76 0.98 -5.06
N ASP A 9 4.68 -0.28 -4.63
CA ASP A 9 5.82 -1.08 -4.24
C ASP A 9 6.63 -1.52 -5.47
N ASN A 10 7.96 -1.35 -5.42
CA ASN A 10 8.85 -1.57 -6.56
C ASN A 10 8.52 -0.73 -7.82
N THR A 11 7.73 0.35 -7.64
CA THR A 11 7.34 1.30 -8.70
C THR A 11 7.65 2.73 -8.27
N LEU A 12 6.83 3.34 -7.40
CA LEU A 12 7.12 4.65 -6.80
C LEU A 12 8.14 4.54 -5.65
N LEU A 13 8.19 3.39 -5.01
CA LEU A 13 9.19 3.02 -4.00
C LEU A 13 10.20 2.04 -4.58
N ALA A 14 11.47 2.22 -4.27
CA ALA A 14 12.56 1.29 -4.57
C ALA A 14 12.58 0.15 -3.53
N GLY A 15 11.44 -0.55 -3.36
CA GLY A 15 11.28 -1.66 -2.42
C GLY A 15 9.81 -1.95 -2.13
N ASP A 16 9.58 -2.89 -1.23
CA ASP A 16 8.26 -3.37 -0.81
C ASP A 16 7.93 -2.80 0.57
N SER A 17 6.93 -1.91 0.63
CA SER A 17 6.54 -1.23 1.87
C SER A 17 5.84 -2.14 2.86
N ASP A 18 5.16 -3.19 2.39
CA ASP A 18 4.46 -4.14 3.24
C ASP A 18 5.46 -5.07 3.97
N HIS A 19 6.40 -5.64 3.21
CA HIS A 19 7.49 -6.42 3.78
C HIS A 19 8.34 -5.58 4.75
N ALA A 20 8.70 -4.35 4.35
CA ALA A 20 9.47 -3.44 5.18
C ALA A 20 8.73 -3.05 6.48
N TRP A 21 7.40 -2.89 6.43
CA TRP A 21 6.59 -2.64 7.62
C TRP A 21 6.62 -3.83 8.58
N ASN A 22 6.44 -5.04 8.08
CA ASN A 22 6.49 -6.25 8.91
C ASN A 22 7.86 -6.43 9.56
N GLU A 23 8.96 -6.22 8.83
CA GLU A 23 10.31 -6.24 9.39
C GLU A 23 10.53 -5.13 10.43
N PHE A 24 9.94 -3.96 10.22
CA PHE A 24 9.99 -2.87 11.17
C PHE A 24 9.24 -3.21 12.47
N LEU A 25 8.06 -3.83 12.40
CA LEU A 25 7.32 -4.31 13.58
C LEU A 25 8.12 -5.33 14.40
N ILE A 26 8.85 -6.21 13.73
CA ILE A 26 9.73 -7.19 14.38
C ILE A 26 10.89 -6.48 15.08
N HIS A 27 11.52 -5.53 14.40
CA HIS A 27 12.63 -4.73 14.97
C HIS A 27 12.21 -3.94 16.21
N GLU A 28 11.01 -3.39 16.19
CA GLU A 28 10.43 -2.62 17.29
C GLU A 28 9.88 -3.49 18.43
N GLY A 29 9.93 -4.82 18.29
CA GLY A 29 9.44 -5.76 19.31
C GLY A 29 7.92 -5.84 19.40
N VAL A 30 7.19 -5.28 18.42
CA VAL A 30 5.72 -5.38 18.32
C VAL A 30 5.31 -6.77 17.84
N ALA A 31 6.11 -7.38 16.98
CA ALA A 31 5.92 -8.73 16.48
C ALA A 31 7.13 -9.63 16.83
N GLY A 32 6.86 -10.89 17.13
CA GLY A 32 7.89 -11.84 17.58
C GLY A 32 8.52 -12.65 16.44
N GLN A 33 9.40 -13.60 16.83
CA GLN A 33 10.13 -14.44 15.86
C GLN A 33 9.24 -15.38 15.05
N ASP A 34 8.10 -15.81 15.59
CA ASP A 34 7.16 -16.65 14.84
C ASP A 34 6.44 -15.84 13.74
N PHE A 35 6.22 -14.54 13.99
CA PHE A 35 5.75 -13.63 12.98
C PHE A 35 6.80 -13.45 11.85
N ARG A 36 8.09 -13.37 12.18
CA ARG A 36 9.17 -13.34 11.18
C ARG A 36 9.11 -14.54 10.24
N LYS A 37 9.04 -15.77 10.79
CA LYS A 37 8.95 -16.98 9.96
C LYS A 37 7.71 -16.98 9.05
N GLY A 38 6.58 -16.49 9.57
CA GLY A 38 5.36 -16.32 8.78
C GLY A 38 5.54 -15.31 7.65
N ASN A 39 6.14 -14.15 7.94
CA ASN A 39 6.42 -13.10 6.96
C ASN A 39 7.31 -13.63 5.82
N ASP A 40 8.41 -14.31 6.14
CA ASP A 40 9.32 -14.91 5.15
C ASP A 40 8.58 -15.90 4.25
N ARG A 41 7.74 -16.77 4.83
CA ARG A 41 6.95 -17.73 4.06
C ARG A 41 5.95 -17.04 3.12
N PHE A 42 5.21 -16.06 3.60
CA PHE A 42 4.25 -15.33 2.76
C PHE A 42 4.95 -14.53 1.67
N PHE A 43 6.13 -13.97 1.94
CA PHE A 43 6.93 -13.29 0.92
C PHE A 43 7.42 -14.27 -0.16
N GLU A 44 7.84 -15.49 0.22
CA GLU A 44 8.16 -16.55 -0.73
C GLU A 44 6.94 -16.94 -1.58
N ASP A 45 5.77 -17.16 -0.97
CA ASP A 45 4.54 -17.46 -1.70
C ASP A 45 4.13 -16.34 -2.65
N TYR A 46 4.34 -15.07 -2.27
CA TYR A 46 4.13 -13.91 -3.14
C TYR A 46 5.06 -13.94 -4.36
N THR A 47 6.36 -14.12 -4.14
CA THR A 47 7.36 -14.16 -5.23
C THR A 47 7.13 -15.31 -6.19
N GLN A 48 6.58 -16.42 -5.71
CA GLN A 48 6.23 -17.60 -6.50
C GLN A 48 4.80 -17.54 -7.09
N GLY A 49 4.08 -16.45 -6.88
CA GLY A 49 2.73 -16.26 -7.40
C GLY A 49 1.62 -17.10 -6.76
N ARG A 50 1.90 -17.74 -5.60
CA ARG A 50 0.99 -18.65 -4.89
C ARG A 50 0.29 -18.01 -3.68
N LEU A 51 0.51 -16.73 -3.43
CA LEU A 51 0.01 -16.05 -2.23
C LEU A 51 -1.52 -16.19 -2.08
N ASP A 52 -1.97 -16.74 -0.97
CA ASP A 52 -3.33 -16.55 -0.46
C ASP A 52 -3.39 -15.17 0.21
N VAL A 53 -3.93 -14.20 -0.52
CA VAL A 53 -3.97 -12.81 -0.05
C VAL A 53 -4.81 -12.64 1.20
N ARG A 54 -5.90 -13.41 1.38
CA ARG A 54 -6.75 -13.29 2.56
C ARG A 54 -6.05 -13.82 3.81
N ALA A 55 -5.39 -14.97 3.68
CA ALA A 55 -4.58 -15.54 4.76
C ALA A 55 -3.42 -14.61 5.13
N TYR A 56 -2.77 -14.01 4.14
CA TYR A 56 -1.72 -13.02 4.37
C TYR A 56 -2.22 -11.78 5.11
N LEU A 57 -3.32 -11.19 4.67
CA LEU A 57 -3.86 -9.97 5.29
C LEU A 57 -4.28 -10.22 6.75
N GLN A 58 -4.88 -11.38 7.04
CA GLN A 58 -5.18 -11.76 8.42
C GLN A 58 -3.93 -11.93 9.28
N PHE A 59 -2.89 -12.53 8.72
CA PHE A 59 -1.59 -12.65 9.37
C PHE A 59 -0.94 -11.29 9.64
N ALA A 60 -0.90 -10.40 8.63
CA ALA A 60 -0.22 -9.11 8.71
C ALA A 60 -0.87 -8.15 9.74
N ILE A 61 -2.20 -8.22 9.91
CA ILE A 61 -2.91 -7.35 10.87
C ILE A 61 -2.85 -7.86 12.31
N GLU A 62 -2.55 -9.14 12.53
CA GLU A 62 -2.64 -9.79 13.85
C GLU A 62 -1.82 -9.07 14.94
N PRO A 63 -0.54 -8.66 14.71
CA PRO A 63 0.24 -7.96 15.72
C PRO A 63 -0.34 -6.60 16.12
N LEU A 64 -1.15 -5.98 15.26
CA LEU A 64 -1.66 -4.64 15.46
C LEU A 64 -2.99 -4.60 16.23
N LYS A 65 -3.72 -5.71 16.32
CA LYS A 65 -5.04 -5.79 16.96
C LYS A 65 -5.02 -5.46 18.45
N GLY A 66 -3.87 -5.67 19.10
CA GLY A 66 -3.65 -5.34 20.52
C GLY A 66 -3.57 -3.85 20.83
N PHE A 67 -3.41 -2.98 19.81
CA PHE A 67 -3.15 -1.56 19.95
C PHE A 67 -4.32 -0.73 19.42
N THR A 68 -4.49 0.50 19.97
CA THR A 68 -5.33 1.50 19.32
C THR A 68 -4.60 2.13 18.13
N LEU A 69 -5.35 2.68 17.17
CA LEU A 69 -4.74 3.41 16.04
C LEU A 69 -3.91 4.59 16.55
N GLN A 70 -4.34 5.24 17.62
CA GLN A 70 -3.59 6.31 18.27
C GLN A 70 -2.24 5.81 18.82
N GLN A 71 -2.18 4.62 19.40
CA GLN A 71 -0.93 4.00 19.88
C GLN A 71 0.01 3.60 18.75
N LEU A 72 -0.55 3.22 17.58
CA LEU A 72 0.22 2.84 16.40
C LEU A 72 0.76 4.04 15.61
N GLU A 73 0.17 5.22 15.75
CA GLU A 73 0.56 6.41 14.98
C GLU A 73 2.04 6.81 15.15
N PRO A 74 2.62 6.91 16.36
CA PRO A 74 4.05 7.21 16.51
C PRO A 74 4.96 6.18 15.86
N LEU A 75 4.58 4.91 15.91
CA LEU A 75 5.31 3.81 15.26
C LEU A 75 5.29 3.98 13.74
N ARG A 76 4.12 4.26 13.18
CA ARG A 76 3.93 4.50 11.76
C ARG A 76 4.71 5.72 11.25
N GLN A 77 4.74 6.81 12.03
CA GLN A 77 5.54 8.00 11.69
C GLN A 77 7.04 7.72 11.66
N ARG A 78 7.56 6.90 12.60
CA ARG A 78 8.96 6.46 12.56
C ARG A 78 9.24 5.61 11.34
N PHE A 79 8.36 4.67 11.02
CA PHE A 79 8.46 3.85 9.81
C PHE A 79 8.53 4.70 8.54
N LEU A 80 7.64 5.67 8.40
CA LEU A 80 7.64 6.59 7.25
C LEU A 80 8.97 7.32 7.11
N ARG A 81 9.47 7.90 8.20
CA ARG A 81 10.71 8.68 8.19
C ARG A 81 11.93 7.80 7.94
N ASP A 82 12.03 6.67 8.64
CA ASP A 82 13.27 5.91 8.73
C ASP A 82 13.38 4.81 7.66
N LYS A 83 12.25 4.36 7.12
CA LYS A 83 12.20 3.27 6.14
C LYS A 83 11.64 3.72 4.79
N VAL A 84 10.50 4.40 4.76
CA VAL A 84 9.82 4.73 3.51
C VAL A 84 10.49 5.90 2.79
N ALA A 85 10.78 7.00 3.48
CA ALA A 85 11.36 8.18 2.85
C ALA A 85 12.65 7.88 2.04
N PRO A 86 13.59 7.04 2.54
CA PRO A 86 14.74 6.63 1.75
C PRO A 86 14.43 5.73 0.54
N MET A 87 13.24 5.10 0.51
CA MET A 87 12.81 4.23 -0.59
C MET A 87 12.16 5.01 -1.74
N VAL A 88 11.82 6.28 -1.54
CA VAL A 88 11.18 7.07 -2.61
C VAL A 88 12.17 7.25 -3.76
N ALA A 89 11.79 6.75 -4.93
CA ALA A 89 12.64 6.85 -6.11
C ALA A 89 12.59 8.27 -6.69
N LYS A 90 13.76 8.88 -6.94
CA LYS A 90 13.84 10.23 -7.54
C LYS A 90 13.04 10.35 -8.85
N LYS A 91 13.12 9.34 -9.71
CA LYS A 91 12.35 9.28 -10.95
C LYS A 91 10.83 9.25 -10.71
N ALA A 92 10.38 8.66 -9.59
CA ALA A 92 8.96 8.65 -9.23
C ALA A 92 8.49 10.06 -8.85
N GLU A 93 9.30 10.83 -8.10
CA GLU A 93 8.98 12.22 -7.78
C GLU A 93 8.90 13.09 -9.04
N GLU A 94 9.85 12.93 -9.97
CA GLU A 94 9.87 13.63 -11.25
C GLU A 94 8.61 13.31 -12.08
N LEU A 95 8.24 12.02 -12.19
CA LEU A 95 7.05 11.59 -12.92
C LEU A 95 5.75 12.11 -12.30
N LEU A 96 5.61 12.05 -10.97
CA LEU A 96 4.47 12.60 -10.26
C LEU A 96 4.35 14.13 -10.49
N ALA A 97 5.48 14.84 -10.51
CA ALA A 97 5.52 16.28 -10.78
C ALA A 97 5.08 16.59 -12.21
N GLU A 98 5.49 15.80 -13.20
CA GLU A 98 5.06 15.95 -14.60
C GLU A 98 3.54 15.80 -14.77
N HIS A 99 2.95 14.77 -14.15
CA HIS A 99 1.50 14.55 -14.19
C HIS A 99 0.73 15.69 -13.50
N ARG A 100 1.24 16.18 -12.35
CA ARG A 100 0.65 17.35 -11.69
C ARG A 100 0.68 18.61 -12.57
N ALA A 101 1.80 18.85 -13.26
CA ALA A 101 1.93 19.99 -14.17
C ALA A 101 0.94 19.93 -15.35
N ARG A 102 0.49 18.73 -15.72
CA ARG A 102 -0.55 18.49 -16.74
C ARG A 102 -1.97 18.55 -16.16
N ASN A 103 -2.13 18.75 -14.85
CA ASN A 103 -3.40 18.64 -14.13
C ASN A 103 -4.07 17.25 -14.27
N ASP A 104 -3.29 16.19 -14.35
CA ASP A 104 -3.81 14.83 -14.34
C ASP A 104 -4.26 14.41 -12.94
N THR A 105 -5.30 13.58 -12.86
CA THR A 105 -5.72 12.96 -11.59
C THR A 105 -4.77 11.82 -11.28
N LEU A 106 -4.02 11.95 -10.18
CA LEU A 106 -3.08 10.92 -9.75
C LEU A 106 -3.79 9.92 -8.83
N LEU A 107 -3.59 8.63 -9.08
CA LEU A 107 -4.17 7.55 -8.30
C LEU A 107 -3.11 6.48 -8.04
N ILE A 108 -2.91 6.13 -6.77
CA ILE A 108 -2.11 4.96 -6.38
C ILE A 108 -3.04 3.77 -6.21
N ILE A 109 -2.68 2.63 -6.81
CA ILE A 109 -3.36 1.35 -6.66
C ILE A 109 -2.38 0.28 -6.22
N THR A 110 -2.50 -0.20 -4.98
CA THR A 110 -1.52 -1.09 -4.35
C THR A 110 -2.17 -2.27 -3.64
N SER A 111 -1.44 -3.38 -3.56
CA SER A 111 -1.87 -4.56 -2.79
C SER A 111 -1.68 -4.38 -1.28
N THR A 112 -0.76 -3.52 -0.89
CA THR A 112 -0.47 -3.19 0.51
C THR A 112 -1.65 -2.44 1.13
N ASN A 113 -1.93 -2.72 2.39
CA ASN A 113 -3.10 -2.18 3.08
C ASN A 113 -3.03 -0.65 3.29
N SER A 114 -4.20 -0.02 3.40
CA SER A 114 -4.32 1.44 3.50
C SER A 114 -3.77 2.05 4.79
N PHE A 115 -3.66 1.27 5.87
CA PHE A 115 -3.04 1.75 7.12
C PHE A 115 -1.57 2.10 6.92
N VAL A 116 -0.85 1.27 6.16
CA VAL A 116 0.56 1.51 5.81
C VAL A 116 0.68 2.54 4.68
N THR A 117 -0.10 2.37 3.61
CA THR A 117 0.08 3.11 2.36
C THR A 117 -0.60 4.48 2.32
N GLY A 118 -1.63 4.71 3.14
CA GLY A 118 -2.30 6.00 3.21
C GLY A 118 -1.37 7.17 3.55
N PRO A 119 -0.53 7.08 4.59
CA PRO A 119 0.48 8.09 4.88
C PRO A 119 1.55 8.21 3.78
N ILE A 120 1.90 7.11 3.10
CA ILE A 120 2.86 7.12 1.99
C ILE A 120 2.28 7.90 0.80
N ALA A 121 1.02 7.64 0.43
CA ALA A 121 0.34 8.37 -0.63
C ALA A 121 0.29 9.88 -0.33
N ARG A 122 -0.02 10.26 0.92
CA ARG A 122 0.01 11.67 1.35
C ARG A 122 1.42 12.28 1.26
N MET A 123 2.44 11.55 1.68
CA MET A 123 3.85 11.99 1.56
C MET A 123 4.26 12.22 0.11
N LEU A 124 3.77 11.39 -0.80
CA LEU A 124 3.98 11.54 -2.25
C LEU A 124 3.04 12.60 -2.87
N GLY A 125 2.13 13.20 -2.10
CA GLY A 125 1.16 14.18 -2.58
C GLY A 125 0.13 13.59 -3.55
N VAL A 126 -0.23 12.34 -3.38
CA VAL A 126 -1.29 11.65 -4.14
C VAL A 126 -2.50 11.48 -3.22
N GLU A 127 -3.63 12.10 -3.61
CA GLU A 127 -4.84 12.11 -2.78
C GLU A 127 -5.67 10.84 -2.92
N THR A 128 -5.66 10.24 -4.11
CA THR A 128 -6.46 9.04 -4.39
C THR A 128 -5.62 7.79 -4.21
N LEU A 129 -6.05 6.93 -3.29
CA LEU A 129 -5.43 5.65 -2.98
C LEU A 129 -6.46 4.54 -3.03
N LEU A 130 -6.21 3.50 -3.83
CA LEU A 130 -6.91 2.24 -3.82
C LEU A 130 -6.01 1.17 -3.21
N ALA A 131 -6.37 0.72 -2.03
CA ALA A 131 -5.63 -0.25 -1.22
C ALA A 131 -6.60 -1.20 -0.52
N THR A 132 -6.11 -2.22 0.14
CA THR A 132 -6.96 -3.06 0.99
C THR A 132 -7.22 -2.36 2.31
N ASP A 133 -8.49 -2.26 2.69
CA ASP A 133 -8.93 -1.65 3.94
C ASP A 133 -9.23 -2.71 5.00
N PHE A 134 -8.89 -2.42 6.25
CA PHE A 134 -9.28 -3.21 7.41
C PHE A 134 -10.39 -2.52 8.20
N GLU A 135 -11.32 -3.34 8.71
CA GLU A 135 -12.33 -2.83 9.63
C GLU A 135 -11.69 -2.38 10.95
N THR A 136 -12.16 -1.23 11.43
CA THR A 136 -11.82 -0.72 12.76
C THR A 136 -13.07 -0.57 13.60
N ARG A 137 -12.97 -0.88 14.90
CA ARG A 137 -14.01 -0.66 15.90
C ARG A 137 -13.35 -0.23 17.19
N ASP A 138 -13.90 0.80 17.83
CA ASP A 138 -13.36 1.36 19.08
C ASP A 138 -11.85 1.66 18.98
N ASP A 139 -11.46 2.32 17.88
CA ASP A 139 -10.07 2.71 17.56
C ASP A 139 -9.08 1.53 17.45
N ARG A 140 -9.56 0.31 17.17
CA ARG A 140 -8.73 -0.91 17.00
C ARG A 140 -9.10 -1.66 15.74
N PHE A 141 -8.14 -2.39 15.19
CA PHE A 141 -8.41 -3.33 14.11
C PHE A 141 -9.19 -4.54 14.62
N THR A 142 -10.25 -4.92 13.91
CA THR A 142 -11.01 -6.14 14.20
C THR A 142 -10.36 -7.39 13.59
N GLY A 143 -9.50 -7.21 12.57
CA GLY A 143 -8.95 -8.27 11.75
C GLY A 143 -9.80 -8.60 10.52
N GLN A 144 -10.94 -7.93 10.34
CA GLN A 144 -11.78 -8.11 9.16
C GLN A 144 -11.31 -7.21 8.02
N ILE A 145 -11.40 -7.72 6.79
CA ILE A 145 -11.11 -6.99 5.56
C ILE A 145 -12.40 -6.34 5.09
N LEU A 146 -12.34 -5.06 4.73
CA LEU A 146 -13.47 -4.33 4.14
C LEU A 146 -13.45 -4.47 2.61
N GLY A 147 -14.55 -4.99 2.07
CA GLY A 147 -14.75 -5.11 0.63
C GLY A 147 -13.79 -6.09 -0.05
N THR A 148 -13.43 -5.78 -1.29
CA THR A 148 -12.54 -6.59 -2.12
C THR A 148 -11.08 -6.27 -1.82
N PRO A 149 -10.22 -7.26 -1.48
CA PRO A 149 -8.79 -7.03 -1.37
C PRO A 149 -8.20 -6.47 -2.67
N CYS A 150 -7.38 -5.44 -2.57
CA CYS A 150 -6.78 -4.76 -3.73
C CYS A 150 -5.58 -5.56 -4.29
N PHE A 151 -5.82 -6.79 -4.72
CA PHE A 151 -4.80 -7.72 -5.21
C PHE A 151 -5.26 -8.38 -6.51
N ARG A 152 -4.37 -8.44 -7.51
CA ARG A 152 -4.66 -9.01 -8.85
C ARG A 152 -5.95 -8.45 -9.43
N GLU A 153 -6.95 -9.32 -9.71
CA GLU A 153 -8.26 -8.94 -10.24
C GLU A 153 -9.01 -7.96 -9.32
N GLY A 154 -8.75 -8.02 -8.00
CA GLY A 154 -9.30 -7.08 -7.04
C GLY A 154 -8.83 -5.63 -7.27
N LYS A 155 -7.65 -5.40 -7.84
CA LYS A 155 -7.23 -4.05 -8.26
C LYS A 155 -8.18 -3.51 -9.34
N VAL A 156 -8.53 -4.33 -10.32
CA VAL A 156 -9.45 -3.94 -11.39
C VAL A 156 -10.84 -3.64 -10.82
N THR A 157 -11.35 -4.52 -9.96
CA THR A 157 -12.64 -4.31 -9.29
C THR A 157 -12.68 -2.98 -8.53
N ARG A 158 -11.69 -2.72 -7.69
CA ARG A 158 -11.59 -1.47 -6.91
C ARG A 158 -11.46 -0.22 -7.79
N LEU A 159 -10.72 -0.33 -8.90
CA LEU A 159 -10.62 0.76 -9.87
C LEU A 159 -11.96 1.05 -10.54
N MET A 160 -12.68 0.03 -10.99
CA MET A 160 -13.98 0.19 -11.63
C MET A 160 -15.01 0.79 -10.67
N GLU A 161 -15.07 0.33 -9.43
CA GLU A 161 -15.92 0.90 -8.37
C GLU A 161 -15.61 2.39 -8.15
N TRP A 162 -14.32 2.73 -8.08
CA TRP A 162 -13.90 4.13 -7.91
C TRP A 162 -14.29 4.99 -9.11
N MET A 163 -14.09 4.48 -10.33
CA MET A 163 -14.44 5.20 -11.57
C MET A 163 -15.95 5.45 -11.67
N GLU A 164 -16.77 4.45 -11.36
CA GLU A 164 -18.23 4.59 -11.34
C GLU A 164 -18.68 5.68 -10.36
N LEU A 165 -18.10 5.65 -9.14
CA LEU A 165 -18.44 6.63 -8.10
C LEU A 165 -18.05 8.07 -8.48
N HIS A 166 -16.96 8.25 -9.24
CA HIS A 166 -16.43 9.58 -9.60
C HIS A 166 -16.78 10.02 -11.02
N GLY A 167 -17.56 9.22 -11.76
CA GLY A 167 -17.91 9.52 -13.16
C GLY A 167 -16.68 9.61 -14.07
N ALA A 168 -15.63 8.85 -13.74
CA ALA A 168 -14.40 8.78 -14.52
C ALA A 168 -14.50 7.68 -15.58
N ASP A 169 -13.85 7.87 -16.72
CA ASP A 169 -13.72 6.84 -17.74
C ASP A 169 -12.25 6.62 -18.14
N LEU A 170 -11.97 5.54 -18.84
CA LEU A 170 -10.63 5.21 -19.31
C LEU A 170 -10.27 5.93 -20.62
N ALA A 171 -11.18 6.70 -21.22
CA ALA A 171 -10.91 7.46 -22.43
C ALA A 171 -9.90 8.57 -22.13
N GLY A 172 -8.70 8.45 -22.68
CA GLY A 172 -7.59 9.37 -22.44
C GLY A 172 -6.71 9.03 -21.23
N THR A 173 -6.95 7.89 -20.56
CA THR A 173 -6.07 7.41 -19.50
C THR A 173 -4.72 7.02 -20.08
N ARG A 174 -3.65 7.50 -19.46
CA ARG A 174 -2.27 7.08 -19.76
C ARG A 174 -1.79 6.15 -18.67
N THR A 175 -1.16 5.05 -19.08
CA THR A 175 -0.42 4.17 -18.21
C THR A 175 1.07 4.42 -18.44
N ASP A 176 1.73 5.09 -17.50
CA ASP A 176 3.18 5.23 -17.52
C ASP A 176 3.79 4.12 -16.64
N TYR A 177 4.59 3.28 -17.25
CA TYR A 177 5.31 2.19 -16.59
C TYR A 177 6.72 2.66 -16.26
N LEU A 178 7.05 2.73 -14.97
CA LEU A 178 8.44 2.83 -14.54
C LEU A 178 9.07 1.43 -14.61
N PRO A 179 10.08 1.20 -15.46
CA PRO A 179 10.81 -0.06 -15.41
C PRO A 179 11.39 -0.20 -14.00
N ARG A 180 11.31 -1.42 -13.45
CA ARG A 180 11.89 -1.75 -12.14
C ARG A 180 13.27 -1.11 -12.05
N ALA A 181 13.49 -0.32 -11.00
CA ALA A 181 14.83 0.11 -10.65
C ALA A 181 15.64 -1.15 -10.33
N LEU A 182 16.50 -1.55 -11.27
CA LEU A 182 17.50 -2.59 -11.07
C LEU A 182 18.61 -2.06 -10.18
#